data_5cc7085f8c09744354b013d504ca12c2
#
_entry.id   5cc7085f8c09744354b013d504ca12c2
#
_cell.length_a   1.000
_cell.length_b   1.000
_cell.length_c   1.000
_cell.angle_alpha   90.00
_cell.angle_beta   90.00
_cell.angle_gamma   90.00
#
_symmetry.space_group_name_H-M   'P 1'
#
loop_
_entity.id
_entity.type
_entity.pdbx_description
1 polymer ?
#
loop_
_entity_poly.entity_id
_entity_poly.type
_entity_poly.pdbx_seq_one_letter_code
_entity_poly.pdbx_strand_id
1 'polypeptide(L)'
;MARKLGGKPASAPKPLESLRNLLLIFLWTSVFGMLLFAGFFFRAYRAFTLEKPVAEIIITHPEESMLSSITIIQDERGGKSKVRRFDVAGDQWVLEGDILKWRSWLNFLGLHTRYRLTRLRSRYLRTSEEMTKPSTIHSLVEND
;
A
#
# COMPACT_ATOMS: atom_id res chain seq x y z
N MET A 1 42.27 -54.33 39.68
CA MET A 1 42.62 -53.52 38.50
C MET A 1 41.73 -52.27 38.46
N ALA A 2 42.17 -51.13 38.99
CA ALA A 2 41.40 -49.90 39.05
C ALA A 2 41.95 -48.93 38.01
N ARG A 3 41.15 -48.62 36.98
CA ARG A 3 41.48 -47.72 35.88
C ARG A 3 41.21 -46.26 36.29
N LYS A 4 42.27 -45.54 36.63
CA LYS A 4 42.25 -44.12 36.97
C LYS A 4 41.91 -43.29 35.73
N LEU A 5 40.65 -42.79 35.66
CA LEU A 5 40.24 -41.82 34.67
C LEU A 5 40.77 -40.45 35.09
N GLY A 6 41.90 -40.07 34.56
CA GLY A 6 42.49 -38.73 34.71
C GLY A 6 41.69 -37.71 33.89
N GLY A 7 40.68 -37.11 34.47
CA GLY A 7 40.03 -35.93 33.91
C GLY A 7 40.98 -34.75 33.95
N LYS A 8 41.43 -34.27 32.79
CA LYS A 8 42.20 -33.04 32.65
C LYS A 8 41.36 -31.86 33.18
N PRO A 9 41.84 -31.09 34.17
CA PRO A 9 41.08 -29.93 34.62
C PRO A 9 40.96 -28.92 33.46
N ALA A 10 39.74 -28.55 33.14
CA ALA A 10 39.45 -27.48 32.18
C ALA A 10 40.11 -26.19 32.74
N SER A 11 41.16 -25.70 32.09
CA SER A 11 41.83 -24.45 32.48
C SER A 11 40.83 -23.31 32.34
N ALA A 12 40.59 -22.59 33.44
CA ALA A 12 39.75 -21.40 33.45
C ALA A 12 40.31 -20.40 32.39
N PRO A 13 39.46 -19.81 31.55
CA PRO A 13 39.90 -18.87 30.55
C PRO A 13 40.57 -17.67 31.20
N LYS A 14 41.71 -17.24 30.66
CA LYS A 14 42.44 -16.06 31.16
C LYS A 14 41.52 -14.83 31.04
N PRO A 15 41.52 -13.91 31.99
CA PRO A 15 40.56 -12.78 32.07
C PRO A 15 40.59 -11.93 30.76
N LEU A 16 41.72 -11.80 30.10
CA LEU A 16 41.86 -11.11 28.80
C LEU A 16 41.16 -11.83 27.66
N GLU A 17 41.18 -13.16 27.61
CA GLU A 17 40.47 -13.93 26.59
C GLU A 17 38.95 -13.86 26.80
N SER A 18 38.52 -13.87 28.06
CA SER A 18 37.10 -13.70 28.40
C SER A 18 36.60 -12.33 28.00
N LEU A 19 37.35 -11.26 28.24
CA LEU A 19 36.99 -9.90 27.85
C LEU A 19 36.91 -9.74 26.34
N ARG A 20 37.88 -10.29 25.60
CA ARG A 20 37.87 -10.28 24.13
C ARG A 20 36.64 -11.00 23.58
N ASN A 21 36.31 -12.17 24.12
CA ASN A 21 35.18 -12.95 23.66
C ASN A 21 33.85 -12.20 23.95
N LEU A 22 33.76 -11.52 25.09
CA LEU A 22 32.59 -10.71 25.45
C LEU A 22 32.42 -9.52 24.51
N LEU A 23 33.50 -8.83 24.16
CA LEU A 23 33.49 -7.75 23.18
C LEU A 23 33.09 -8.24 21.78
N LEU A 24 33.58 -9.41 21.35
CA LEU A 24 33.20 -10.00 20.05
C LEU A 24 31.71 -10.37 20.03
N ILE A 25 31.20 -10.98 21.11
CA ILE A 25 29.76 -11.30 21.22
C ILE A 25 28.94 -10.02 21.16
N PHE A 26 29.33 -8.99 21.88
CA PHE A 26 28.65 -7.70 21.87
C PHE A 26 28.67 -7.07 20.47
N LEU A 27 29.81 -7.09 19.78
CA LEU A 27 29.97 -6.58 18.42
C LEU A 27 29.04 -7.31 17.45
N TRP A 28 29.06 -8.65 17.45
CA TRP A 28 28.23 -9.45 16.57
C TRP A 28 26.73 -9.27 16.83
N THR A 29 26.35 -9.19 18.11
CA THR A 29 24.97 -8.93 18.52
C THR A 29 24.51 -7.55 18.04
N SER A 30 25.37 -6.53 18.15
CA SER A 30 25.10 -5.17 17.70
C SER A 30 24.94 -5.11 16.16
N VAL A 31 25.85 -5.75 15.43
CA VAL A 31 25.75 -5.83 13.95
C VAL A 31 24.48 -6.54 13.52
N PHE A 32 24.15 -7.66 14.14
CA PHE A 32 22.93 -8.41 13.85
C PHE A 32 21.68 -7.58 14.17
N GLY A 33 21.65 -6.92 15.31
CA GLY A 33 20.57 -6.01 15.70
C GLY A 33 20.39 -4.87 14.69
N MET A 34 21.49 -4.28 14.22
CA MET A 34 21.46 -3.22 13.20
C MET A 34 20.90 -3.72 11.87
N LEU A 35 21.28 -4.92 11.43
CA LEU A 35 20.75 -5.51 10.20
C LEU A 35 19.25 -5.82 10.29
N LEU A 36 18.80 -6.34 11.45
CA LEU A 36 17.37 -6.56 11.69
C LEU A 36 16.59 -5.24 11.68
N PHE A 37 17.14 -4.22 12.34
CA PHE A 37 16.52 -2.89 12.37
C PHE A 37 16.44 -2.28 10.97
N ALA A 38 17.52 -2.37 10.18
CA ALA A 38 17.53 -1.90 8.80
C ALA A 38 16.49 -2.64 7.94
N GLY A 39 16.42 -3.97 8.04
CA GLY A 39 15.41 -4.76 7.33
C GLY A 39 13.98 -4.38 7.71
N PHE A 40 13.73 -4.18 9.00
CA PHE A 40 12.44 -3.70 9.51
C PHE A 40 12.12 -2.30 9.00
N PHE A 41 13.08 -1.39 9.01
CA PHE A 41 12.93 -0.02 8.52
C PHE A 41 12.61 0.02 7.02
N PHE A 42 13.32 -0.76 6.19
CA PHE A 42 13.04 -0.86 4.76
C PHE A 42 11.65 -1.43 4.48
N ARG A 43 11.24 -2.44 5.25
CA ARG A 43 9.88 -3.00 5.14
C ARG A 43 8.82 -1.97 5.50
N ALA A 44 9.02 -1.22 6.58
CA ALA A 44 8.14 -0.13 6.99
C ALA A 44 8.07 0.97 5.91
N TYR A 45 9.22 1.40 5.42
CA TYR A 45 9.30 2.42 4.37
C TYR A 45 8.52 2.00 3.12
N ARG A 46 8.71 0.76 2.63
CA ARG A 46 7.95 0.25 1.49
C ARG A 46 6.44 0.21 1.74
N ALA A 47 6.01 -0.09 2.96
CA ALA A 47 4.60 -0.11 3.30
C ALA A 47 3.97 1.30 3.26
N PHE A 48 4.75 2.36 3.52
CA PHE A 48 4.29 3.75 3.45
C PHE A 48 4.34 4.36 2.04
N THR A 49 5.28 3.92 1.21
CA THR A 49 5.50 4.47 -0.14
C THR A 49 4.84 3.67 -1.25
N LEU A 50 4.20 2.54 -0.92
CA LEU A 50 3.55 1.72 -1.92
C LEU A 50 2.25 2.38 -2.41
N GLU A 51 2.34 3.08 -3.53
CA GLU A 51 1.18 3.56 -4.26
C GLU A 51 0.57 2.39 -5.05
N LYS A 52 -0.71 2.14 -4.85
CA LYS A 52 -1.46 1.17 -5.65
C LYS A 52 -2.44 1.91 -6.53
N PRO A 53 -2.48 1.62 -7.84
CA PRO A 53 -3.49 2.18 -8.71
C PRO A 53 -4.88 1.77 -8.19
N VAL A 54 -5.78 2.73 -8.13
CA VAL A 54 -7.15 2.55 -7.63
C VAL A 54 -8.07 2.12 -8.75
N ALA A 55 -7.88 2.75 -9.91
CA ALA A 55 -8.61 2.49 -11.12
C ALA A 55 -7.83 3.06 -12.32
N GLU A 56 -7.98 2.45 -13.47
CA GLU A 56 -7.55 3.00 -14.75
C GLU A 56 -8.76 3.63 -15.42
N ILE A 57 -8.58 4.84 -15.98
CA ILE A 57 -9.66 5.58 -16.62
C ILE A 57 -9.26 5.85 -18.07
N ILE A 58 -10.08 5.37 -18.97
CA ILE A 58 -9.92 5.60 -20.42
C ILE A 58 -11.06 6.53 -20.84
N ILE A 59 -10.69 7.67 -21.43
CA ILE A 59 -11.64 8.66 -21.92
C ILE A 59 -11.60 8.66 -23.43
N THR A 60 -12.76 8.53 -24.05
CA THR A 60 -12.91 8.62 -25.49
C THR A 60 -13.88 9.76 -25.80
N HIS A 61 -13.42 10.74 -26.57
CA HIS A 61 -14.23 11.81 -27.12
C HIS A 61 -14.57 11.47 -28.57
N PRO A 62 -15.79 11.08 -28.90
CA PRO A 62 -16.22 10.99 -30.29
C PRO A 62 -16.36 12.40 -30.85
N GLU A 63 -15.80 12.67 -32.05
CA GLU A 63 -15.80 14.01 -32.67
C GLU A 63 -17.21 14.54 -32.96
N GLU A 64 -18.20 13.66 -33.07
CA GLU A 64 -19.59 14.00 -33.40
C GLU A 64 -20.54 14.05 -32.19
N SER A 65 -20.06 13.75 -30.98
CA SER A 65 -20.92 13.61 -29.80
C SER A 65 -20.56 14.65 -28.71
N MET A 66 -21.59 15.29 -28.16
CA MET A 66 -21.43 16.13 -26.96
C MET A 66 -21.18 15.32 -25.67
N LEU A 67 -21.14 13.98 -25.77
CA LEU A 67 -20.96 13.07 -24.67
C LEU A 67 -19.56 12.44 -24.74
N SER A 68 -18.84 12.49 -23.63
CA SER A 68 -17.60 11.77 -23.45
C SER A 68 -17.89 10.38 -22.90
N SER A 69 -17.29 9.36 -23.50
CA SER A 69 -17.38 8.01 -22.98
C SER A 69 -16.21 7.74 -22.04
N ILE A 70 -16.52 7.46 -20.78
CA ILE A 70 -15.57 7.17 -19.70
C ILE A 70 -15.64 5.69 -19.38
N THR A 71 -14.54 4.99 -19.60
CA THR A 71 -14.38 3.59 -19.19
C THR A 71 -13.53 3.52 -17.94
N ILE A 72 -14.08 2.97 -16.86
CA ILE A 72 -13.41 2.77 -15.58
C ILE A 72 -13.07 1.28 -15.43
N ILE A 73 -11.79 0.98 -15.31
CA ILE A 73 -11.27 -0.37 -15.07
C ILE A 73 -10.79 -0.43 -13.62
N GLN A 74 -11.43 -1.25 -12.81
CA GLN A 74 -11.06 -1.47 -11.41
C GLN A 74 -10.59 -2.90 -11.22
N ASP A 75 -9.44 -3.07 -10.59
CA ASP A 75 -8.96 -4.38 -10.20
C ASP A 75 -9.66 -4.85 -8.91
N GLU A 76 -10.44 -5.92 -9.03
CA GLU A 76 -11.06 -6.59 -7.89
C GLU A 76 -10.08 -7.59 -7.25
N ARG A 77 -10.32 -7.88 -5.96
CA ARG A 77 -9.59 -8.93 -5.26
C ARG A 77 -9.83 -10.27 -5.95
N GLY A 78 -8.75 -10.89 -6.42
CA GLY A 78 -8.80 -12.18 -7.13
C GLY A 78 -8.40 -12.10 -8.59
N GLY A 79 -7.84 -10.95 -9.05
CA GLY A 79 -7.29 -10.81 -10.41
C GLY A 79 -8.34 -10.65 -11.51
N LYS A 80 -9.58 -10.34 -11.12
CA LYS A 80 -10.64 -9.97 -12.07
C LYS A 80 -10.70 -8.44 -12.15
N SER A 81 -10.65 -7.90 -13.36
CA SER A 81 -10.86 -6.48 -13.60
C SER A 81 -12.33 -6.24 -13.93
N LYS A 82 -12.97 -5.34 -13.18
CA LYS A 82 -14.33 -4.89 -13.46
C LYS A 82 -14.27 -3.68 -14.37
N VAL A 83 -14.79 -3.83 -15.58
CA VAL A 83 -14.84 -2.76 -16.59
C VAL A 83 -16.26 -2.19 -16.63
N ARG A 84 -16.39 -0.88 -16.44
CA ARG A 84 -17.65 -0.15 -16.52
C ARG A 84 -17.50 1.03 -17.44
N ARG A 85 -18.48 1.23 -18.33
CA ARG A 85 -18.51 2.32 -19.29
C ARG A 85 -19.70 3.23 -19.01
N PHE A 86 -19.44 4.54 -19.04
CA PHE A 86 -20.43 5.57 -18.76
C PHE A 86 -20.31 6.69 -19.80
N ASP A 87 -21.45 7.18 -20.27
CA ASP A 87 -21.49 8.35 -21.11
C ASP A 87 -21.78 9.57 -20.25
N VAL A 88 -20.92 10.57 -20.30
CA VAL A 88 -20.92 11.72 -19.42
C VAL A 88 -20.97 12.98 -20.26
N ALA A 89 -21.95 13.84 -19.98
CA ALA A 89 -22.09 15.15 -20.63
C ALA A 89 -21.17 16.17 -19.92
N GLY A 90 -20.68 17.18 -20.65
CA GLY A 90 -19.92 18.29 -20.08
C GLY A 90 -18.43 18.24 -20.37
N ASP A 91 -17.74 19.31 -19.94
CA ASP A 91 -16.33 19.54 -20.26
C ASP A 91 -15.38 18.87 -19.27
N GLN A 92 -15.88 18.54 -18.08
CA GLN A 92 -15.13 17.94 -16.99
C GLN A 92 -15.90 16.79 -16.37
N TRP A 93 -15.17 15.89 -15.73
CA TRP A 93 -15.73 14.81 -14.94
C TRP A 93 -15.08 14.77 -13.56
N VAL A 94 -15.83 14.33 -12.57
CA VAL A 94 -15.38 14.18 -11.19
C VAL A 94 -15.68 12.76 -10.75
N LEU A 95 -14.65 12.07 -10.29
CA LEU A 95 -14.76 10.75 -9.68
C LEU A 95 -14.67 10.90 -8.16
N GLU A 96 -15.75 10.55 -7.48
CA GLU A 96 -15.86 10.61 -6.04
C GLU A 96 -15.63 9.23 -5.43
N GLY A 97 -15.00 9.20 -4.26
CA GLY A 97 -14.78 7.95 -3.55
C GLY A 97 -14.50 8.14 -2.07
N ASP A 98 -14.81 7.12 -1.29
CA ASP A 98 -14.54 7.06 0.14
C ASP A 98 -13.20 6.38 0.38
N ILE A 99 -12.42 6.92 1.29
CA ILE A 99 -11.12 6.38 1.69
C ILE A 99 -11.16 6.02 3.17
N LEU A 100 -11.01 4.74 3.47
CA LEU A 100 -10.81 4.26 4.83
C LEU A 100 -9.32 4.16 5.13
N LYS A 101 -8.81 5.12 5.88
CA LYS A 101 -7.42 5.16 6.30
C LYS A 101 -7.29 4.69 7.75
N TRP A 102 -6.47 3.68 7.97
CA TRP A 102 -6.13 3.21 9.31
C TRP A 102 -4.99 4.02 9.91
N ARG A 103 -4.84 3.99 11.23
CA ARG A 103 -3.64 4.55 11.89
C ARG A 103 -2.40 3.81 11.41
N SER A 104 -1.30 4.54 11.23
CA SER A 104 -0.07 4.05 10.62
C SER A 104 0.48 2.75 11.24
N TRP A 105 0.34 2.57 12.57
CA TRP A 105 0.78 1.37 13.25
C TRP A 105 -0.03 0.11 12.89
N LEU A 106 -1.28 0.25 12.43
CA LEU A 106 -2.11 -0.87 11.99
C LEU A 106 -1.66 -1.44 10.63
N ASN A 107 -0.88 -0.68 9.87
CA ASN A 107 -0.29 -1.17 8.63
C ASN A 107 0.67 -2.35 8.87
N PHE A 108 1.32 -2.40 10.06
CA PHE A 108 2.15 -3.54 10.46
C PHE A 108 1.35 -4.83 10.66
N LEU A 109 0.07 -4.70 11.03
CA LEU A 109 -0.86 -5.84 11.17
C LEU A 109 -1.50 -6.23 9.83
N GLY A 110 -1.07 -5.63 8.70
CA GLY A 110 -1.61 -5.93 7.38
C GLY A 110 -2.91 -5.19 7.03
N LEU A 111 -3.34 -4.24 7.86
CA LEU A 111 -4.49 -3.40 7.58
C LEU A 111 -4.08 -2.24 6.66
N HIS A 112 -4.32 -2.42 5.36
CA HIS A 112 -4.03 -1.40 4.35
C HIS A 112 -5.22 -0.46 4.15
N THR A 113 -4.93 0.75 3.68
CA THR A 113 -5.93 1.71 3.24
C THR A 113 -6.87 1.05 2.24
N ARG A 114 -8.17 1.24 2.43
CA ARG A 114 -9.20 0.80 1.50
C ARG A 114 -9.85 2.03 0.87
N TYR A 115 -10.22 1.88 -0.37
CA TYR A 115 -10.97 2.89 -1.13
C TYR A 115 -12.19 2.25 -1.75
N ARG A 116 -13.22 3.05 -1.94
CA ARG A 116 -14.47 2.67 -2.59
C ARG A 116 -14.90 3.83 -3.48
N LEU A 117 -14.93 3.64 -4.78
CA LEU A 117 -15.47 4.62 -5.70
C LEU A 117 -16.99 4.67 -5.54
N THR A 118 -17.54 5.85 -5.35
CA THR A 118 -18.97 6.03 -5.01
C THR A 118 -19.75 6.63 -6.16
N ARG A 119 -19.19 7.60 -6.87
CA ARG A 119 -19.93 8.37 -7.86
C ARG A 119 -19.03 8.87 -8.98
N LEU A 120 -19.56 8.89 -10.21
CA LEU A 120 -19.02 9.60 -11.35
C LEU A 120 -20.03 10.68 -11.74
N ARG A 121 -19.60 11.93 -11.82
CA ARG A 121 -20.47 13.05 -12.22
C ARG A 121 -19.78 13.93 -13.24
N SER A 122 -20.60 14.56 -14.09
CA SER A 122 -20.17 15.59 -15.02
C SER A 122 -20.11 16.95 -14.37
N ARG A 123 -19.30 17.83 -14.94
CA ARG A 123 -19.19 19.23 -14.56
C ARG A 123 -18.92 20.08 -15.80
N TYR A 124 -19.39 21.32 -15.78
CA TYR A 124 -19.09 22.32 -16.81
C TYR A 124 -18.08 23.33 -16.32
N LEU A 125 -17.24 23.80 -17.22
CA LEU A 125 -16.21 24.81 -16.90
C LEU A 125 -16.82 26.16 -16.54
N ARG A 126 -17.94 26.52 -17.23
CA ARG A 126 -18.64 27.78 -17.02
C ARG A 126 -19.76 27.59 -16.01
N THR A 127 -19.78 28.42 -14.98
CA THR A 127 -20.81 28.40 -13.93
C THR A 127 -22.23 28.59 -14.50
N SER A 128 -22.37 29.43 -15.52
CA SER A 128 -23.65 29.64 -16.22
C SER A 128 -24.17 28.38 -16.90
N GLU A 129 -23.29 27.58 -17.47
CA GLU A 129 -23.64 26.31 -18.10
C GLU A 129 -23.94 25.22 -17.06
N GLU A 130 -23.24 25.22 -15.93
CA GLU A 130 -23.49 24.30 -14.83
C GLU A 130 -24.88 24.52 -14.19
N MET A 131 -25.38 25.77 -14.21
CA MET A 131 -26.72 26.10 -13.71
C MET A 131 -27.85 25.78 -14.70
N THR A 132 -27.58 25.73 -16.00
CA THR A 132 -28.58 25.61 -17.04
C THR A 132 -28.61 24.27 -17.75
N LYS A 133 -27.47 23.59 -17.85
CA LYS A 133 -27.35 22.32 -18.54
C LYS A 133 -27.50 21.13 -17.56
N PRO A 134 -28.12 20.03 -17.99
CA PRO A 134 -28.27 18.85 -17.15
C PRO A 134 -26.91 18.21 -16.86
N SER A 135 -26.62 17.95 -15.58
CA SER A 135 -25.44 17.19 -15.18
C SER A 135 -25.75 15.69 -15.18
N THR A 136 -24.82 14.89 -15.65
CA THR A 136 -24.92 13.43 -15.62
C THR A 136 -24.29 12.89 -14.33
N ILE A 137 -25.02 12.05 -13.59
CA ILE A 137 -24.52 11.45 -12.35
C ILE A 137 -24.75 9.93 -12.42
N HIS A 138 -23.67 9.18 -12.25
CA HIS A 138 -23.70 7.73 -12.20
C HIS A 138 -23.24 7.23 -10.82
N SER A 139 -24.06 6.38 -10.18
CA SER A 139 -23.67 5.68 -8.97
C SER A 139 -22.73 4.53 -9.34
N LEU A 140 -21.57 4.46 -8.66
CA LEU A 140 -20.63 3.37 -8.80
C LEU A 140 -20.79 2.32 -7.70
N VAL A 141 -21.61 2.63 -6.70
CA VAL A 141 -21.98 1.71 -5.62
C VAL A 141 -22.98 0.72 -6.18
N GLU A 142 -22.65 -0.55 -6.13
CA GLU A 142 -23.59 -1.64 -6.39
C GLU A 142 -24.55 -1.68 -5.19
N ASN A 143 -25.81 -1.41 -5.42
CA ASN A 143 -26.83 -1.67 -4.42
C ASN A 143 -27.03 -3.19 -4.41
N ASP A 144 -26.64 -3.81 -3.31
CA ASP A 144 -27.02 -5.20 -3.00
C ASP A 144 -28.52 -5.31 -2.81
#